data_e50d57f84aa4bb962cf174b121f0ff35
#
_entry.id   e50d57f84aa4bb962cf174b121f0ff35
#
_cell.length_a   1.000
_cell.length_b   1.000
_cell.length_c   1.000
_cell.angle_alpha   90.00
_cell.angle_beta   90.00
_cell.angle_gamma   90.00
#
_symmetry.space_group_name_H-M   'P 1'
#
loop_
_entity.id
_entity.type
_entity.pdbx_description
1 polymer ?
#
loop_
_entity_poly.entity_id
_entity_poly.type
_entity_poly.pdbx_seq_one_letter_code
_entity_poly.pdbx_strand_id
1 'polypeptide(L)'
;MTPTAGAPACGPGSDAGGIRLWVVVPAFNEESGIAATMKALAAQRDRDFTLLVVDNASTDSTMVEIERACAASSLAVQIITEPRKGTGAAADTGVRHAIAHGATHVLRTDADTLPAPGWSAAGRRAFAGGADLVTGPMRARSDEVRLKLWERAVLPAVIGVCQTFGRLRPSNRAPGLHGPYRMSPGCNLGVSARAYLASGGFPRTAIEEVHEDRELVNRVRRVSGRVELHRDLVVHASVRRLRAYGLVGTLRWYLDHGHHPDVVDVRGVA
;
A
#
# COMPACT_ATOMS: atom_id res chain seq x y z
N MET A 1 -49.65 20.50 20.97
CA MET A 1 -48.64 21.40 20.38
C MET A 1 -47.31 21.06 21.02
N THR A 2 -46.51 20.27 20.36
CA THR A 2 -45.14 19.89 20.76
C THR A 2 -44.22 20.35 19.64
N PRO A 3 -43.14 21.09 19.90
CA PRO A 3 -42.22 21.51 18.86
C PRO A 3 -41.24 20.37 18.47
N THR A 4 -41.18 20.11 17.19
CA THR A 4 -40.20 19.26 16.52
C THR A 4 -38.80 19.86 16.66
N ALA A 5 -37.88 19.10 17.29
CA ALA A 5 -36.49 19.43 17.34
C ALA A 5 -35.87 19.17 15.96
N GLY A 6 -35.37 20.21 15.32
CA GLY A 6 -34.60 20.14 14.08
C GLY A 6 -33.24 19.50 14.33
N ALA A 7 -32.85 18.54 13.49
CA ALA A 7 -31.51 17.98 13.45
C ALA A 7 -30.51 19.05 12.99
N PRO A 8 -29.30 19.12 13.58
CA PRO A 8 -28.29 20.06 13.13
C PRO A 8 -27.73 19.63 11.78
N ALA A 9 -27.78 20.53 10.80
CA ALA A 9 -27.09 20.38 9.52
C ALA A 9 -25.57 20.35 9.77
N CYS A 10 -24.93 19.25 9.41
CA CYS A 10 -23.49 19.13 9.41
C CYS A 10 -22.92 19.95 8.24
N GLY A 11 -22.51 21.19 8.53
CA GLY A 11 -21.73 22.00 7.59
C GLY A 11 -20.34 21.41 7.35
N PRO A 12 -19.64 21.78 6.27
CA PRO A 12 -18.27 21.31 6.02
C PRO A 12 -17.34 21.87 7.09
N GLY A 13 -17.10 21.08 8.13
CA GLY A 13 -16.13 21.40 9.16
C GLY A 13 -14.73 21.38 8.54
N SER A 14 -14.05 22.52 8.61
CA SER A 14 -12.61 22.63 8.43
C SER A 14 -11.94 21.69 9.44
N ASP A 15 -11.29 20.62 8.94
CA ASP A 15 -10.47 19.71 9.74
C ASP A 15 -9.28 20.46 10.35
N ALA A 16 -9.47 21.09 11.49
CA ALA A 16 -8.41 21.64 12.37
C ALA A 16 -7.72 20.53 13.21
N GLY A 17 -7.92 19.27 12.89
CA GLY A 17 -7.29 18.13 13.53
C GLY A 17 -6.05 17.69 12.78
N GLY A 18 -4.87 17.65 13.49
CA GLY A 18 -3.60 17.21 12.93
C GLY A 18 -3.66 15.82 12.28
N ILE A 19 -2.70 15.51 11.40
CA ILE A 19 -2.61 14.22 10.69
C ILE A 19 -2.36 13.10 11.72
N ARG A 20 -3.37 12.27 11.94
CA ARG A 20 -3.24 10.99 12.66
C ARG A 20 -2.91 9.91 11.64
N LEU A 21 -1.60 9.64 11.53
CA LEU A 21 -1.07 8.72 10.54
C LEU A 21 -1.06 7.29 11.08
N TRP A 22 -1.54 6.36 10.27
CA TRP A 22 -1.39 4.93 10.49
C TRP A 22 -0.61 4.30 9.35
N VAL A 23 0.15 3.26 9.68
CA VAL A 23 0.84 2.42 8.69
C VAL A 23 0.22 1.04 8.76
N VAL A 24 -0.29 0.56 7.63
CA VAL A 24 -0.93 -0.76 7.49
C VAL A 24 0.00 -1.69 6.71
N VAL A 25 0.27 -2.86 7.28
CA VAL A 25 1.12 -3.90 6.70
C VAL A 25 0.31 -5.21 6.61
N PRO A 26 -0.27 -5.54 5.45
CA PRO A 26 -0.81 -6.87 5.20
C PRO A 26 0.33 -7.90 5.19
N ALA A 27 0.15 -9.02 5.88
CA ALA A 27 1.12 -10.12 5.94
C ALA A 27 0.43 -11.45 5.68
N PHE A 28 1.04 -12.30 4.87
CA PHE A 28 0.64 -13.69 4.66
C PHE A 28 1.86 -14.54 4.31
N ASN A 29 2.25 -15.47 5.18
CA ASN A 29 3.40 -16.36 4.99
C ASN A 29 4.68 -15.59 4.62
N GLU A 30 5.07 -14.64 5.45
CA GLU A 30 6.23 -13.76 5.27
C GLU A 30 7.25 -13.88 6.41
N GLU A 31 7.41 -15.09 6.98
CA GLU A 31 8.36 -15.36 8.07
C GLU A 31 9.79 -14.90 7.75
N SER A 32 10.20 -14.97 6.47
CA SER A 32 11.54 -14.55 6.03
C SER A 32 11.69 -13.05 5.81
N GLY A 33 10.60 -12.31 5.59
CA GLY A 33 10.62 -10.89 5.17
C GLY A 33 10.20 -9.91 6.25
N ILE A 34 9.22 -10.29 7.08
CA ILE A 34 8.50 -9.39 7.98
C ILE A 34 9.40 -8.71 9.02
N ALA A 35 10.38 -9.43 9.57
CA ALA A 35 11.30 -8.86 10.58
C ALA A 35 12.11 -7.67 10.02
N ALA A 36 12.57 -7.75 8.77
CA ALA A 36 13.29 -6.68 8.10
C ALA A 36 12.38 -5.46 7.85
N THR A 37 11.13 -5.68 7.45
CA THR A 37 10.12 -4.64 7.26
C THR A 37 9.81 -3.92 8.57
N MET A 38 9.56 -4.66 9.65
CA MET A 38 9.35 -4.10 10.99
C MET A 38 10.54 -3.26 11.47
N LYS A 39 11.78 -3.74 11.24
CA LYS A 39 13.00 -2.99 11.53
C LYS A 39 13.09 -1.69 10.74
N ALA A 40 12.74 -1.70 9.44
CA ALA A 40 12.74 -0.51 8.61
C ALA A 40 11.68 0.52 9.07
N LEU A 41 10.51 0.05 9.52
CA LEU A 41 9.48 0.90 10.11
C LEU A 41 9.91 1.48 11.46
N ALA A 42 10.57 0.70 12.31
CA ALA A 42 11.14 1.18 13.57
C ALA A 42 12.24 2.23 13.38
N ALA A 43 12.94 2.19 12.23
CA ALA A 43 14.01 3.13 11.86
C ALA A 43 13.51 4.39 11.14
N GLN A 44 12.21 4.62 11.05
CA GLN A 44 11.67 5.83 10.42
C GLN A 44 12.08 7.10 11.19
N ARG A 45 12.38 8.19 10.47
CA ARG A 45 12.72 9.51 11.05
C ARG A 45 11.51 10.17 11.69
N ASP A 46 10.33 10.03 11.09
CA ASP A 46 9.05 10.41 11.68
C ASP A 46 8.37 9.13 12.18
N ARG A 47 8.28 9.00 13.51
CA ARG A 47 7.72 7.84 14.20
C ARG A 47 6.35 8.12 14.79
N ASP A 48 5.78 9.28 14.51
CA ASP A 48 4.44 9.66 14.96
C ASP A 48 3.38 8.99 14.08
N PHE A 49 3.31 7.67 14.16
CA PHE A 49 2.29 6.84 13.52
C PHE A 49 1.98 5.60 14.36
N THR A 50 0.78 5.08 14.22
CA THR A 50 0.42 3.76 14.74
C THR A 50 0.69 2.72 13.67
N LEU A 51 1.40 1.64 14.01
CA LEU A 51 1.63 0.51 13.11
C LEU A 51 0.55 -0.54 13.32
N LEU A 52 -0.10 -0.96 12.25
CA LEU A 52 -1.07 -2.05 12.20
C LEU A 52 -0.59 -3.14 11.25
N VAL A 53 -0.35 -4.31 11.78
CA VAL A 53 -0.09 -5.52 10.98
C VAL A 53 -1.40 -6.31 10.86
N VAL A 54 -1.72 -6.71 9.63
CA VAL A 54 -2.91 -7.52 9.35
C VAL A 54 -2.45 -8.89 8.89
N ASP A 55 -2.52 -9.88 9.78
CA ASP A 55 -2.25 -11.26 9.41
C ASP A 55 -3.41 -11.83 8.59
N ASN A 56 -3.11 -12.25 7.37
CA ASN A 56 -4.10 -12.81 6.43
C ASN A 56 -4.17 -14.34 6.51
N ALA A 57 -4.28 -14.88 7.72
CA ALA A 57 -4.30 -16.30 8.04
C ALA A 57 -3.00 -17.02 7.61
N SER A 58 -1.86 -16.53 8.07
CA SER A 58 -0.56 -17.16 7.87
C SER A 58 -0.51 -18.56 8.51
N THR A 59 0.22 -19.46 7.89
CA THR A 59 0.39 -20.86 8.33
C THR A 59 1.85 -21.21 8.65
N ASP A 60 2.75 -20.26 8.45
CA ASP A 60 4.18 -20.32 8.77
C ASP A 60 4.50 -19.60 10.10
N SER A 61 5.76 -19.30 10.36
CA SER A 61 6.20 -18.60 11.57
C SER A 61 6.02 -17.08 11.51
N THR A 62 5.25 -16.53 10.54
CA THR A 62 5.07 -15.06 10.37
C THR A 62 4.64 -14.38 11.66
N MET A 63 3.65 -14.93 12.38
CA MET A 63 3.17 -14.35 13.63
C MET A 63 4.24 -14.32 14.73
N VAL A 64 5.04 -15.37 14.84
CA VAL A 64 6.15 -15.45 15.80
C VAL A 64 7.20 -14.38 15.50
N GLU A 65 7.52 -14.17 14.22
CA GLU A 65 8.48 -13.13 13.82
C GLU A 65 7.94 -11.71 14.05
N ILE A 66 6.64 -11.48 13.85
CA ILE A 66 5.99 -10.20 14.17
C ILE A 66 6.09 -9.93 15.67
N GLU A 67 5.71 -10.88 16.52
CA GLU A 67 5.76 -10.73 17.98
C GLU A 67 7.19 -10.46 18.47
N ARG A 68 8.17 -11.19 17.93
CA ARG A 68 9.60 -10.98 18.21
C ARG A 68 10.06 -9.58 17.81
N ALA A 69 9.67 -9.10 16.64
CA ALA A 69 10.01 -7.77 16.16
C ALA A 69 9.33 -6.66 16.99
N CYS A 70 8.09 -6.88 17.42
CA CYS A 70 7.38 -5.98 18.33
C CYS A 70 8.11 -5.86 19.67
N ALA A 71 8.50 -6.98 20.27
CA ALA A 71 9.24 -6.98 21.53
C ALA A 71 10.60 -6.27 21.44
N ALA A 72 11.24 -6.29 20.27
CA ALA A 72 12.51 -5.62 20.01
C ALA A 72 12.38 -4.14 19.60
N SER A 73 11.16 -3.65 19.36
CA SER A 73 10.91 -2.30 18.87
C SER A 73 10.18 -1.45 19.93
N SER A 74 10.36 -0.12 19.84
CA SER A 74 9.60 0.85 20.66
C SER A 74 8.37 1.41 19.90
N LEU A 75 7.92 0.74 18.83
CA LEU A 75 6.74 1.15 18.09
C LEU A 75 5.47 0.64 18.78
N ALA A 76 4.43 1.46 18.79
CA ALA A 76 3.09 1.01 19.11
C ALA A 76 2.54 0.19 17.93
N VAL A 77 2.50 -1.14 18.08
CA VAL A 77 2.06 -2.07 17.06
C VAL A 77 0.73 -2.70 17.48
N GLN A 78 -0.24 -2.66 16.59
CA GLN A 78 -1.46 -3.43 16.70
C GLN A 78 -1.41 -4.58 15.69
N ILE A 79 -1.98 -5.72 16.08
CA ILE A 79 -2.06 -6.91 15.23
C ILE A 79 -3.53 -7.33 15.17
N ILE A 80 -4.04 -7.53 13.96
CA ILE A 80 -5.38 -8.09 13.73
C ILE A 80 -5.30 -9.18 12.68
N THR A 81 -6.31 -10.04 12.61
CA THR A 81 -6.40 -11.12 11.62
C THR A 81 -7.51 -10.85 10.63
N GLU A 82 -7.25 -11.11 9.35
CA GLU A 82 -8.25 -11.16 8.29
C GLU A 82 -8.33 -12.60 7.74
N PRO A 83 -9.41 -13.34 8.03
CA PRO A 83 -9.52 -14.75 7.63
C PRO A 83 -9.77 -14.93 6.13
N ARG A 84 -10.33 -13.92 5.45
CA ARG A 84 -10.55 -14.00 4.01
C ARG A 84 -9.23 -13.80 3.28
N LYS A 85 -8.74 -14.84 2.62
CA LYS A 85 -7.50 -14.79 1.83
C LYS A 85 -7.58 -13.72 0.74
N GLY A 86 -6.50 -12.97 0.59
CA GLY A 86 -6.31 -11.99 -0.45
C GLY A 86 -5.75 -10.67 0.07
N THR A 87 -4.73 -10.15 -0.60
CA THR A 87 -4.04 -8.91 -0.23
C THR A 87 -5.01 -7.72 -0.14
N GLY A 88 -5.99 -7.66 -1.07
CA GLY A 88 -7.02 -6.62 -1.05
C GLY A 88 -7.94 -6.72 0.19
N ALA A 89 -8.29 -7.94 0.62
CA ALA A 89 -9.11 -8.13 1.82
C ALA A 89 -8.36 -7.70 3.08
N ALA A 90 -7.10 -8.13 3.23
CA ALA A 90 -6.26 -7.74 4.36
C ALA A 90 -6.01 -6.23 4.40
N ALA A 91 -5.71 -5.61 3.25
CA ALA A 91 -5.53 -4.17 3.16
C ALA A 91 -6.81 -3.40 3.51
N ASP A 92 -7.98 -3.83 2.98
CA ASP A 92 -9.26 -3.18 3.29
C ASP A 92 -9.60 -3.26 4.78
N THR A 93 -9.43 -4.45 5.38
CA THR A 93 -9.66 -4.64 6.81
C THR A 93 -8.74 -3.76 7.64
N GLY A 94 -7.44 -3.70 7.30
CA GLY A 94 -6.49 -2.86 8.01
C GLY A 94 -6.79 -1.36 7.90
N VAL A 95 -7.08 -0.87 6.69
CA VAL A 95 -7.39 0.55 6.50
C VAL A 95 -8.70 0.93 7.19
N ARG A 96 -9.74 0.11 7.11
CA ARG A 96 -11.01 0.36 7.82
C ARG A 96 -10.84 0.31 9.33
N HIS A 97 -10.05 -0.63 9.85
CA HIS A 97 -9.72 -0.68 11.27
C HIS A 97 -9.00 0.59 11.71
N ALA A 98 -7.97 1.02 10.99
CA ALA A 98 -7.25 2.26 11.29
C ALA A 98 -8.19 3.48 11.32
N ILE A 99 -9.07 3.62 10.31
CA ILE A 99 -10.04 4.72 10.24
C ILE A 99 -11.03 4.66 11.42
N ALA A 100 -11.55 3.49 11.76
CA ALA A 100 -12.45 3.31 12.89
C ALA A 100 -11.80 3.69 14.24
N HIS A 101 -10.46 3.58 14.32
CA HIS A 101 -9.65 3.98 15.49
C HIS A 101 -9.05 5.39 15.33
N GLY A 102 -9.60 6.20 14.44
CA GLY A 102 -9.32 7.62 14.35
C GLY A 102 -8.19 8.01 13.40
N ALA A 103 -7.70 7.11 12.54
CA ALA A 103 -6.77 7.50 11.48
C ALA A 103 -7.42 8.54 10.56
N THR A 104 -6.73 9.63 10.28
CA THR A 104 -7.11 10.58 9.23
C THR A 104 -6.44 10.24 7.91
N HIS A 105 -5.27 9.60 7.97
CA HIS A 105 -4.48 9.19 6.81
C HIS A 105 -3.80 7.85 7.08
N VAL A 106 -3.69 7.04 6.05
CA VAL A 106 -3.07 5.72 6.11
C VAL A 106 -2.00 5.61 5.04
N LEU A 107 -0.83 5.11 5.42
CA LEU A 107 0.18 4.60 4.49
C LEU A 107 0.13 3.07 4.50
N ARG A 108 0.29 2.44 3.34
CA ARG A 108 0.41 0.99 3.20
C ARG A 108 1.80 0.63 2.67
N THR A 109 2.39 -0.39 3.26
CA THR A 109 3.54 -1.10 2.71
C THR A 109 3.32 -2.61 2.86
N ASP A 110 4.05 -3.43 2.12
CA ASP A 110 3.91 -4.89 2.18
C ASP A 110 4.93 -5.50 3.15
N ALA A 111 4.68 -6.73 3.62
CA ALA A 111 5.46 -7.40 4.65
C ALA A 111 6.91 -7.77 4.23
N ASP A 112 7.22 -7.71 2.93
CA ASP A 112 8.55 -7.95 2.34
C ASP A 112 9.21 -6.67 1.79
N THR A 113 8.70 -5.52 2.16
CA THR A 113 9.12 -4.22 1.62
C THR A 113 9.77 -3.36 2.70
N LEU A 114 10.88 -2.69 2.36
CA LEU A 114 11.62 -1.83 3.27
C LEU A 114 11.36 -0.35 2.94
N PRO A 115 10.52 0.36 3.71
CA PRO A 115 10.39 1.80 3.59
C PRO A 115 11.71 2.51 3.89
N ALA A 116 12.11 3.47 3.05
CA ALA A 116 13.29 4.29 3.31
C ALA A 116 13.11 5.12 4.59
N PRO A 117 14.19 5.53 5.30
CA PRO A 117 14.08 6.21 6.61
C PRO A 117 13.26 7.50 6.64
N GLY A 118 13.00 8.11 5.49
CA GLY A 118 12.18 9.34 5.37
C GLY A 118 10.76 9.10 4.85
N TRP A 119 10.33 7.86 4.67
CA TRP A 119 9.10 7.50 3.99
C TRP A 119 7.84 7.99 4.73
N SER A 120 7.73 7.76 6.03
CA SER A 120 6.60 8.23 6.84
C SER A 120 6.50 9.76 6.84
N ALA A 121 7.64 10.46 6.99
CA ALA A 121 7.69 11.92 6.89
C ALA A 121 7.29 12.43 5.51
N ALA A 122 7.67 11.75 4.44
CA ALA A 122 7.29 12.10 3.08
C ALA A 122 5.77 11.96 2.88
N GLY A 123 5.18 10.86 3.37
CA GLY A 123 3.73 10.65 3.36
C GLY A 123 3.00 11.75 4.12
N ARG A 124 3.43 12.08 5.34
CA ARG A 124 2.83 13.14 6.15
C ARG A 124 2.89 14.50 5.45
N ARG A 125 4.04 14.86 4.84
CA ARG A 125 4.16 16.11 4.07
C ARG A 125 3.19 16.15 2.89
N ALA A 126 3.07 15.05 2.14
CA ALA A 126 2.14 14.95 1.03
C ALA A 126 0.68 15.17 1.46
N PHE A 127 0.28 14.55 2.56
CA PHE A 127 -1.05 14.73 3.13
C PHE A 127 -1.28 16.14 3.68
N ALA A 128 -0.26 16.75 4.32
CA ALA A 128 -0.32 18.13 4.74
C ALA A 128 -0.48 19.10 3.55
N GLY A 129 0.05 18.75 2.37
CA GLY A 129 -0.19 19.44 1.10
C GLY A 129 -1.58 19.23 0.52
N GLY A 130 -2.40 18.38 1.13
CA GLY A 130 -3.80 18.14 0.75
C GLY A 130 -3.99 16.97 -0.23
N ALA A 131 -3.01 16.12 -0.44
CA ALA A 131 -3.16 14.93 -1.26
C ALA A 131 -4.20 13.97 -0.66
N ASP A 132 -5.03 13.37 -1.50
CA ASP A 132 -5.98 12.33 -1.11
C ASP A 132 -5.45 10.92 -1.34
N LEU A 133 -4.58 10.76 -2.34
CA LEU A 133 -3.84 9.54 -2.57
C LEU A 133 -2.39 9.89 -2.93
N VAL A 134 -1.45 9.22 -2.31
CA VAL A 134 -0.01 9.42 -2.55
C VAL A 134 0.64 8.12 -2.93
N THR A 135 1.64 8.22 -3.80
CA THR A 135 2.50 7.11 -4.20
C THR A 135 3.93 7.59 -4.38
N GLY A 136 4.87 6.69 -4.48
CA GLY A 136 6.26 7.04 -4.67
C GLY A 136 7.07 5.97 -5.41
N PRO A 137 8.36 6.23 -5.63
CA PRO A 137 9.24 5.28 -6.29
C PRO A 137 9.38 3.97 -5.52
N MET A 138 9.36 2.87 -6.25
CA MET A 138 9.72 1.54 -5.79
C MET A 138 11.11 1.19 -6.34
N ARG A 139 12.01 0.75 -5.49
CA ARG A 139 13.35 0.28 -5.83
C ARG A 139 13.48 -1.19 -5.46
N ALA A 140 14.40 -1.90 -6.08
CA ALA A 140 14.68 -3.28 -5.69
C ALA A 140 15.44 -3.33 -4.36
N ARG A 141 15.09 -4.28 -3.49
CA ARG A 141 15.90 -4.63 -2.32
C ARG A 141 17.26 -5.19 -2.76
N SER A 142 18.30 -4.80 -2.07
CA SER A 142 19.68 -5.28 -2.34
C SER A 142 20.21 -6.17 -1.21
N ASP A 143 19.46 -6.31 -0.12
CA ASP A 143 19.82 -7.11 1.05
C ASP A 143 19.42 -8.58 0.91
N GLU A 144 18.34 -8.89 0.18
CA GLU A 144 17.93 -10.27 -0.10
C GLU A 144 18.80 -10.96 -1.15
N VAL A 145 19.16 -10.24 -2.21
CA VAL A 145 19.88 -10.78 -3.35
C VAL A 145 20.84 -9.76 -3.94
N ARG A 146 22.05 -10.17 -4.29
CA ARG A 146 22.95 -9.33 -5.08
C ARG A 146 22.37 -9.12 -6.48
N LEU A 147 21.88 -7.90 -6.72
CA LEU A 147 21.41 -7.50 -8.04
C LEU A 147 22.60 -7.38 -9.00
N LYS A 148 22.48 -7.99 -10.17
CA LYS A 148 23.41 -7.79 -11.27
C LYS A 148 23.37 -6.33 -11.73
N LEU A 149 24.48 -5.80 -12.27
CA LEU A 149 24.54 -4.39 -12.71
C LEU A 149 23.44 -4.04 -13.72
N TRP A 150 23.13 -4.96 -14.64
CA TRP A 150 22.05 -4.73 -15.61
C TRP A 150 20.66 -4.72 -14.96
N GLU A 151 20.41 -5.52 -13.92
CA GLU A 151 19.13 -5.50 -13.17
C GLU A 151 18.91 -4.16 -12.50
N ARG A 152 19.98 -3.53 -11.99
CA ARG A 152 19.92 -2.19 -11.40
C ARG A 152 19.52 -1.10 -12.39
N ALA A 153 19.92 -1.23 -13.65
CA ALA A 153 19.62 -0.27 -14.70
C ALA A 153 18.26 -0.55 -15.38
N VAL A 154 17.96 -1.83 -15.67
CA VAL A 154 16.78 -2.24 -16.43
C VAL A 154 15.50 -2.15 -15.57
N LEU A 155 15.56 -2.48 -14.29
CA LEU A 155 14.38 -2.48 -13.42
C LEU A 155 13.70 -1.10 -13.33
N PRO A 156 14.41 0.02 -13.10
CA PRO A 156 13.81 1.35 -13.13
C PRO A 156 13.21 1.72 -14.49
N ALA A 157 13.87 1.31 -15.59
CA ALA A 157 13.36 1.54 -16.94
C ALA A 157 12.05 0.78 -17.19
N VAL A 158 11.99 -0.48 -16.78
CA VAL A 158 10.77 -1.30 -16.86
C VAL A 158 9.62 -0.68 -16.07
N ILE A 159 9.88 -0.26 -14.84
CA ILE A 159 8.88 0.43 -14.02
C ILE A 159 8.40 1.70 -14.72
N GLY A 160 9.31 2.50 -15.31
CA GLY A 160 8.97 3.68 -16.09
C GLY A 160 8.07 3.39 -17.30
N VAL A 161 8.35 2.30 -18.03
CA VAL A 161 7.52 1.82 -19.15
C VAL A 161 6.14 1.41 -18.64
N CYS A 162 6.05 0.63 -17.56
CA CYS A 162 4.77 0.23 -16.97
C CYS A 162 3.94 1.43 -16.50
N GLN A 163 4.58 2.46 -15.93
CA GLN A 163 3.92 3.71 -15.53
C GLN A 163 3.33 4.44 -16.75
N THR A 164 4.11 4.55 -17.82
CA THR A 164 3.67 5.22 -19.05
C THR A 164 2.53 4.45 -19.70
N PHE A 165 2.66 3.13 -19.83
CA PHE A 165 1.63 2.26 -20.37
C PHE A 165 0.34 2.29 -19.54
N GLY A 166 0.46 2.30 -18.21
CA GLY A 166 -0.69 2.46 -17.32
C GLY A 166 -1.49 3.73 -17.59
N ARG A 167 -0.83 4.85 -17.93
CA ARG A 167 -1.49 6.11 -18.30
C ARG A 167 -2.24 6.03 -19.63
N LEU A 168 -1.78 5.19 -20.54
CA LEU A 168 -2.36 5.07 -21.90
C LEU A 168 -3.55 4.10 -21.95
N ARG A 169 -3.73 3.26 -20.92
CA ARG A 169 -4.82 2.28 -20.88
C ARG A 169 -6.20 2.95 -20.92
N PRO A 170 -7.13 2.45 -21.77
CA PRO A 170 -8.50 2.99 -21.84
C PRO A 170 -9.22 2.96 -20.49
N SER A 171 -9.07 1.88 -19.71
CA SER A 171 -9.69 1.75 -18.39
C SER A 171 -9.24 2.82 -17.37
N ASN A 172 -8.04 3.39 -17.57
CA ASN A 172 -7.51 4.45 -16.72
C ASN A 172 -7.82 5.87 -17.26
N ARG A 173 -8.54 5.94 -18.39
CA ARG A 173 -8.99 7.16 -19.06
C ARG A 173 -10.51 7.23 -19.20
N ALA A 174 -11.23 6.33 -18.53
CA ALA A 174 -12.69 6.29 -18.56
C ALA A 174 -13.31 7.63 -18.12
N PRO A 175 -14.46 8.02 -18.67
CA PRO A 175 -15.20 9.19 -18.21
C PRO A 175 -15.46 9.16 -16.70
N GLY A 176 -15.41 10.31 -16.05
CA GLY A 176 -15.61 10.43 -14.60
C GLY A 176 -14.38 10.15 -13.74
N LEU A 177 -13.20 9.92 -14.35
CA LEU A 177 -11.94 9.84 -13.61
C LEU A 177 -11.25 11.21 -13.57
N HIS A 178 -10.97 11.69 -12.36
CA HIS A 178 -10.30 12.98 -12.13
C HIS A 178 -8.78 12.83 -12.10
N GLY A 179 -8.08 13.81 -12.66
CA GLY A 179 -6.62 13.88 -12.65
C GLY A 179 -5.92 12.76 -13.45
N PRO A 180 -4.59 12.79 -13.49
CA PRO A 180 -3.81 11.80 -14.22
C PRO A 180 -3.76 10.46 -13.47
N TYR A 181 -3.73 9.35 -14.20
CA TYR A 181 -3.42 8.05 -13.59
C TYR A 181 -1.98 8.04 -13.07
N ARG A 182 -1.81 7.63 -11.82
CA ARG A 182 -0.51 7.36 -11.19
C ARG A 182 -0.47 5.89 -10.80
N MET A 183 0.49 5.15 -11.33
CA MET A 183 0.71 3.78 -10.88
C MET A 183 1.14 3.82 -9.41
N SER A 184 0.34 3.21 -8.55
CA SER A 184 0.54 3.20 -7.10
C SER A 184 0.61 1.75 -6.65
N PRO A 185 1.82 1.15 -6.60
CA PRO A 185 1.95 -0.22 -6.15
C PRO A 185 1.49 -0.33 -4.70
N GLY A 186 0.78 -1.42 -4.37
CA GLY A 186 0.24 -1.64 -3.03
C GLY A 186 1.28 -1.52 -1.92
N CYS A 187 2.52 -1.90 -2.20
CA CYS A 187 3.63 -1.77 -1.25
C CYS A 187 4.10 -0.32 -1.01
N ASN A 188 3.60 0.68 -1.76
CA ASN A 188 3.97 2.09 -1.61
C ASN A 188 2.82 3.02 -1.94
N LEU A 189 1.82 3.03 -1.11
CA LEU A 189 0.56 3.72 -1.30
C LEU A 189 0.14 4.40 -0.01
N GLY A 190 -0.41 5.62 -0.12
CA GLY A 190 -1.08 6.28 0.99
C GLY A 190 -2.41 6.89 0.56
N VAL A 191 -3.36 6.98 1.51
CA VAL A 191 -4.71 7.49 1.22
C VAL A 191 -5.29 8.22 2.43
N SER A 192 -6.04 9.30 2.19
CA SER A 192 -6.83 9.98 3.22
C SER A 192 -8.06 9.12 3.58
N ALA A 193 -8.44 9.11 4.86
CA ALA A 193 -9.63 8.40 5.34
C ALA A 193 -10.89 8.84 4.56
N ARG A 194 -11.03 10.14 4.32
CA ARG A 194 -12.14 10.72 3.56
C ARG A 194 -12.23 10.14 2.15
N ALA A 195 -11.13 10.15 1.40
CA ALA A 195 -11.12 9.65 0.03
C ALA A 195 -11.29 8.13 0.00
N TYR A 196 -10.73 7.41 0.96
CA TYR A 196 -10.86 5.96 1.08
C TYR A 196 -12.33 5.55 1.25
N LEU A 197 -13.03 6.16 2.21
CA LEU A 197 -14.44 5.87 2.48
C LEU A 197 -15.32 6.26 1.31
N ALA A 198 -15.12 7.46 0.74
CA ALA A 198 -15.89 7.93 -0.40
C ALA A 198 -15.71 7.07 -1.66
N SER A 199 -14.52 6.47 -1.84
CA SER A 199 -14.22 5.60 -2.99
C SER A 199 -14.71 4.16 -2.85
N GLY A 200 -15.15 3.75 -1.66
CA GLY A 200 -15.53 2.37 -1.34
C GLY A 200 -14.36 1.46 -0.95
N GLY A 201 -13.10 1.97 -0.95
CA GLY A 201 -11.92 1.26 -0.49
C GLY A 201 -11.36 0.21 -1.44
N PHE A 202 -10.51 -0.66 -0.92
CA PHE A 202 -9.94 -1.77 -1.69
C PHE A 202 -11.00 -2.80 -2.07
N PRO A 203 -10.91 -3.40 -3.26
CA PRO A 203 -11.72 -4.57 -3.59
C PRO A 203 -11.30 -5.75 -2.69
N ARG A 204 -12.28 -6.50 -2.20
CA ARG A 204 -12.06 -7.70 -1.37
C ARG A 204 -12.07 -8.97 -2.23
N THR A 205 -11.41 -8.93 -3.37
CA THR A 205 -11.29 -10.03 -4.34
C THR A 205 -9.93 -10.71 -4.21
N ALA A 206 -9.81 -11.92 -4.77
CA ALA A 206 -8.51 -12.58 -4.89
C ALA A 206 -7.58 -11.78 -5.82
N ILE A 207 -6.27 -11.87 -5.57
CA ILE A 207 -5.25 -11.12 -6.34
C ILE A 207 -5.23 -11.50 -7.82
N GLU A 208 -5.64 -12.73 -8.13
CA GLU A 208 -5.73 -13.27 -9.48
C GLU A 208 -6.85 -12.61 -10.31
N GLU A 209 -7.87 -12.07 -9.64
CA GLU A 209 -9.04 -11.50 -10.32
C GLU A 209 -8.87 -10.02 -10.64
N VAL A 210 -8.28 -9.26 -9.71
CA VAL A 210 -8.13 -7.79 -9.86
C VAL A 210 -6.87 -7.33 -9.14
N HIS A 211 -6.07 -6.49 -9.80
CA HIS A 211 -5.00 -5.75 -9.13
C HIS A 211 -5.64 -4.70 -8.21
N GLU A 212 -5.69 -5.01 -6.92
CA GLU A 212 -6.40 -4.24 -5.90
C GLU A 212 -5.90 -2.80 -5.79
N ASP A 213 -4.61 -2.59 -6.01
CA ASP A 213 -3.96 -1.28 -5.96
C ASP A 213 -4.44 -0.36 -7.11
N ARG A 214 -4.49 -0.88 -8.34
CA ARG A 214 -4.99 -0.14 -9.51
C ARG A 214 -6.47 0.20 -9.36
N GLU A 215 -7.26 -0.76 -8.89
CA GLU A 215 -8.70 -0.55 -8.68
C GLU A 215 -8.93 0.54 -7.63
N LEU A 216 -8.21 0.51 -6.50
CA LEU A 216 -8.29 1.56 -5.51
C LEU A 216 -7.94 2.94 -6.09
N VAL A 217 -6.84 3.04 -6.86
CA VAL A 217 -6.46 4.31 -7.50
C VAL A 217 -7.60 4.85 -8.37
N ASN A 218 -8.22 4.01 -9.19
CA ASN A 218 -9.32 4.44 -10.05
C ASN A 218 -10.59 4.76 -9.28
N ARG A 219 -10.90 4.04 -8.19
CA ARG A 219 -12.00 4.36 -7.29
C ARG A 219 -11.79 5.74 -6.62
N VAL A 220 -10.59 6.00 -6.10
CA VAL A 220 -10.25 7.31 -5.54
C VAL A 220 -10.35 8.40 -6.61
N ARG A 221 -9.89 8.15 -7.85
CA ARG A 221 -10.00 9.10 -8.96
C ARG A 221 -11.43 9.42 -9.40
N ARG A 222 -12.42 8.61 -9.02
CA ARG A 222 -13.85 8.96 -9.22
C ARG A 222 -14.34 10.02 -8.24
N VAL A 223 -13.69 10.17 -7.11
CA VAL A 223 -14.13 11.08 -6.03
C VAL A 223 -13.15 12.23 -5.77
N SER A 224 -11.89 12.11 -6.24
CA SER A 224 -10.87 13.15 -6.07
C SER A 224 -9.82 13.14 -7.19
N GLY A 225 -9.39 14.33 -7.61
CA GLY A 225 -8.26 14.51 -8.52
C GLY A 225 -6.90 14.67 -7.84
N ARG A 226 -6.85 14.69 -6.49
CA ARG A 226 -5.63 14.94 -5.71
C ARG A 226 -4.84 13.65 -5.50
N VAL A 227 -4.43 13.04 -6.62
CA VAL A 227 -3.58 11.84 -6.68
C VAL A 227 -2.17 12.25 -7.07
N GLU A 228 -1.22 12.10 -6.16
CA GLU A 228 0.11 12.67 -6.27
C GLU A 228 1.22 11.61 -6.24
N LEU A 229 2.32 11.91 -6.94
CA LEU A 229 3.54 11.12 -6.90
C LEU A 229 4.62 11.94 -6.18
N HIS A 230 5.08 11.42 -5.04
CA HIS A 230 6.14 12.02 -4.25
C HIS A 230 7.44 11.25 -4.41
N ARG A 231 8.48 11.91 -4.93
CA ARG A 231 9.76 11.26 -5.26
C ARG A 231 10.57 10.81 -4.05
N ASP A 232 10.30 11.37 -2.89
CA ASP A 232 10.92 11.06 -1.60
C ASP A 232 10.15 9.99 -0.79
N LEU A 233 8.94 9.61 -1.24
CA LEU A 233 8.18 8.47 -0.71
C LEU A 233 8.74 7.16 -1.30
N VAL A 234 9.92 6.73 -0.84
CA VAL A 234 10.67 5.62 -1.44
C VAL A 234 10.54 4.36 -0.61
N VAL A 235 10.30 3.23 -1.28
CA VAL A 235 10.39 1.89 -0.70
C VAL A 235 11.36 1.00 -1.50
N HIS A 236 11.91 -0.02 -0.84
CA HIS A 236 12.69 -1.07 -1.46
C HIS A 236 11.90 -2.38 -1.36
N ALA A 237 11.38 -2.85 -2.49
CA ALA A 237 10.54 -4.03 -2.57
C ALA A 237 11.35 -5.28 -2.94
N SER A 238 10.88 -6.43 -2.48
CA SER A 238 11.47 -7.73 -2.82
C SER A 238 11.47 -7.97 -4.34
N VAL A 239 12.52 -8.60 -4.82
CA VAL A 239 12.67 -8.99 -6.23
C VAL A 239 12.30 -10.47 -6.47
N ARG A 240 11.75 -11.15 -5.47
CA ARG A 240 11.36 -12.57 -5.56
C ARG A 240 10.48 -12.85 -6.79
N ARG A 241 9.49 -12.00 -7.06
CA ARG A 241 8.62 -12.12 -8.23
C ARG A 241 9.39 -12.02 -9.55
N LEU A 242 10.33 -11.07 -9.65
CA LEU A 242 11.18 -10.95 -10.83
C LEU A 242 12.05 -12.20 -11.05
N ARG A 243 12.49 -12.82 -9.97
CA ARG A 243 13.27 -14.07 -10.01
C ARG A 243 12.41 -15.26 -10.43
N ALA A 244 11.20 -15.38 -9.89
CA ALA A 244 10.27 -16.46 -10.20
C ALA A 244 9.77 -16.42 -11.64
N TYR A 245 9.43 -15.24 -12.15
CA TYR A 245 8.77 -15.08 -13.47
C TYR A 245 9.75 -14.64 -14.57
N GLY A 246 10.96 -14.23 -14.21
CA GLY A 246 11.87 -13.53 -15.12
C GLY A 246 11.33 -12.15 -15.53
N LEU A 247 12.10 -11.43 -16.35
CA LEU A 247 11.74 -10.08 -16.81
C LEU A 247 10.45 -10.09 -17.66
N VAL A 248 10.36 -11.02 -18.62
CA VAL A 248 9.22 -11.10 -19.55
C VAL A 248 7.95 -11.52 -18.81
N GLY A 249 8.00 -12.51 -17.92
CA GLY A 249 6.86 -12.94 -17.12
C GLY A 249 6.38 -11.83 -16.17
N THR A 250 7.30 -11.09 -15.56
CA THR A 250 6.97 -9.94 -14.70
C THR A 250 6.31 -8.82 -15.50
N LEU A 251 6.82 -8.51 -16.70
CA LEU A 251 6.18 -7.54 -17.61
C LEU A 251 4.78 -7.99 -18.01
N ARG A 252 4.62 -9.25 -18.39
CA ARG A 252 3.31 -9.83 -18.71
C ARG A 252 2.34 -9.72 -17.55
N TRP A 253 2.78 -10.05 -16.34
CA TRP A 253 1.98 -9.89 -15.12
C TRP A 253 1.45 -8.45 -14.95
N TYR A 254 2.28 -7.45 -15.18
CA TYR A 254 1.85 -6.05 -15.07
C TYR A 254 1.02 -5.56 -16.25
N LEU A 255 1.21 -6.14 -17.43
CA LEU A 255 0.56 -5.70 -18.66
C LEU A 255 -0.73 -6.46 -18.97
N ASP A 256 -0.77 -7.76 -18.67
CA ASP A 256 -1.88 -8.64 -18.99
C ASP A 256 -2.49 -9.25 -17.74
N HIS A 257 -3.68 -8.77 -17.37
CA HIS A 257 -4.41 -9.25 -16.19
C HIS A 257 -5.04 -10.64 -16.36
N GLY A 258 -5.07 -11.18 -17.58
CA GLY A 258 -5.48 -12.55 -17.87
C GLY A 258 -4.33 -13.56 -17.80
N HIS A 259 -3.09 -13.09 -17.57
CA HIS A 259 -1.95 -13.98 -17.47
C HIS A 259 -1.84 -14.52 -16.04
N HIS A 260 -2.17 -15.79 -15.86
CA HIS A 260 -1.95 -16.52 -14.61
C HIS A 260 -0.60 -17.26 -14.71
N PRO A 261 0.45 -16.87 -13.98
CA PRO A 261 1.69 -17.61 -13.96
C PRO A 261 1.49 -18.96 -13.25
N ASP A 262 2.26 -19.98 -13.66
CA ASP A 262 2.21 -21.33 -13.08
C ASP A 262 2.53 -21.34 -11.56
N VAL A 263 3.27 -20.35 -11.10
CA VAL A 263 3.61 -20.13 -9.68
C VAL A 263 3.04 -18.79 -9.24
N VAL A 264 1.91 -18.79 -8.56
CA VAL A 264 1.30 -17.57 -7.99
C VAL A 264 2.00 -17.18 -6.68
N ASP A 265 2.40 -18.17 -5.88
CA ASP A 265 3.11 -17.96 -4.62
C ASP A 265 4.63 -18.05 -4.82
N VAL A 266 5.28 -16.87 -4.82
CA VAL A 266 6.74 -16.74 -5.03
C VAL A 266 7.54 -16.72 -3.73
N ARG A 267 6.91 -16.96 -2.57
CA ARG A 267 7.56 -16.86 -1.26
C ARG A 267 8.55 -17.99 -0.98
N GLY A 268 8.32 -19.14 -1.56
CA GLY A 268 9.24 -20.30 -1.46
C GLY A 268 10.32 -20.34 -2.54
N VAL A 269 10.43 -19.33 -3.40
CA VAL A 269 11.45 -19.28 -4.46
C VAL A 269 12.61 -18.43 -3.95
N ALA A 270 13.67 -19.09 -3.46
CA ALA A 270 14.92 -18.49 -3.01
C ALA A 270 15.87 -18.18 -4.18
#